data_007b604daefe19574be7cb170cde5ab9
#
_entry.id   007b604daefe19574be7cb170cde5ab9
#
_cell.length_a   1.000
_cell.length_b   1.000
_cell.length_c   1.000
_cell.angle_alpha   90.00
_cell.angle_beta   90.00
_cell.angle_gamma   90.00
#
_symmetry.space_group_name_H-M   'P 1'
#
loop_
_entity.id
_entity.type
_entity.pdbx_description
1 polymer ?
#
loop_
_entity_poly.entity_id
_entity_poly.type
_entity_poly.pdbx_seq_one_letter_code
_entity_poly.pdbx_strand_id
1 'polypeptide(L)'
;MKRAHHRKPDILARSGRHAPLGSRVAGWVAPVVAGGLIVGAVAAGGVLLRRSGEPSRSGISGSEPSTLMLLELRSEAGPLVAVVGSSGTPPPAVLVVPGNVRTTIPGQGDGTVKDAALLPTPAATAAISNLLGAWVPHYAVVDPAHVGAVVDRAGGIRLFAEAKGGAEVAAALRETGPARLLTWRETLIGLFEAGARWSAGDFVETDDGRVAAAVLIAAAGAAVQPLPTVTVIPGALRPDYELIPDLMVRTFGAPHQPPVRLIILNGTGEPGVGESVAERVIPSGFRVVASLNASTFDHEETLVVATSEEFEEAAERARALLGVGTVSASGVPSGLGDVTILVGEDYLNG
;
A
#
# COMPACT_ATOMS: atom_id res chain seq x y z
N MET A 1 -39.33 20.94 70.65
CA MET A 1 -38.28 19.91 70.72
C MET A 1 -38.86 18.58 70.31
N LYS A 2 -38.61 18.13 69.03
CA LYS A 2 -38.98 16.79 68.59
C LYS A 2 -37.81 16.30 67.72
N ARG A 3 -37.16 15.21 68.10
CA ARG A 3 -36.09 14.52 67.43
C ARG A 3 -36.66 13.74 66.21
N ALA A 4 -36.14 13.92 65.02
CA ALA A 4 -36.44 13.11 63.88
C ALA A 4 -35.43 11.95 63.76
N HIS A 5 -35.96 10.74 63.70
CA HIS A 5 -35.19 9.51 63.47
C HIS A 5 -34.92 9.37 62.00
N HIS A 6 -33.64 9.30 61.59
CA HIS A 6 -33.24 8.85 60.32
C HIS A 6 -33.19 7.31 60.26
N ARG A 7 -34.04 6.72 59.44
CA ARG A 7 -33.95 5.31 59.03
C ARG A 7 -32.95 5.18 57.93
N LYS A 8 -31.98 4.30 58.10
CA LYS A 8 -31.09 3.78 57.01
C LYS A 8 -31.89 2.75 56.22
N PRO A 9 -31.76 2.72 54.86
CA PRO A 9 -32.27 1.61 54.10
C PRO A 9 -31.20 0.49 54.03
N ASP A 10 -31.64 -0.71 54.31
CA ASP A 10 -30.90 -1.97 54.17
C ASP A 10 -30.54 -2.21 52.69
N ILE A 11 -29.25 -2.40 52.43
CA ILE A 11 -28.74 -2.88 51.14
C ILE A 11 -28.67 -4.41 51.20
N LEU A 12 -29.72 -5.05 50.71
CA LEU A 12 -29.71 -6.50 50.48
C LEU A 12 -28.79 -6.82 49.27
N ALA A 13 -27.73 -7.55 49.59
CA ALA A 13 -26.84 -8.19 48.63
C ALA A 13 -27.63 -9.04 47.64
N ARG A 14 -27.53 -8.76 46.32
CA ARG A 14 -27.86 -9.68 45.25
C ARG A 14 -26.57 -10.19 44.65
N SER A 15 -26.35 -11.45 44.92
CA SER A 15 -25.29 -12.30 44.35
C SER A 15 -25.17 -12.12 42.84
N GLY A 16 -23.94 -11.84 42.39
CA GLY A 16 -23.56 -11.80 41.01
C GLY A 16 -23.73 -13.15 40.31
N ARG A 17 -24.37 -13.11 39.16
CA ARG A 17 -24.17 -14.14 38.14
C ARG A 17 -23.16 -13.58 37.17
N HIS A 18 -21.96 -14.18 37.14
CA HIS A 18 -20.99 -13.97 36.11
C HIS A 18 -21.60 -14.38 34.77
N ALA A 19 -21.85 -13.45 33.89
CA ALA A 19 -22.12 -13.75 32.50
C ALA A 19 -20.76 -14.09 31.83
N PRO A 20 -20.65 -15.16 31.06
CA PRO A 20 -19.42 -15.50 30.36
C PRO A 20 -19.14 -14.45 29.28
N LEU A 21 -17.91 -13.92 29.28
CA LEU A 21 -17.31 -13.20 28.16
C LEU A 21 -17.13 -14.19 26.99
N GLY A 22 -18.15 -14.30 26.18
CA GLY A 22 -18.14 -15.14 25.00
C GLY A 22 -19.05 -14.56 23.93
N SER A 23 -18.49 -14.07 22.86
CA SER A 23 -19.11 -13.78 21.56
C SER A 23 -18.97 -12.36 21.01
N ARG A 24 -17.74 -11.87 20.91
CA ARG A 24 -17.45 -10.75 19.97
C ARG A 24 -16.41 -11.09 18.89
N VAL A 25 -16.11 -12.38 18.70
CA VAL A 25 -15.19 -12.86 17.66
C VAL A 25 -15.93 -13.49 16.47
N ALA A 26 -17.23 -13.71 16.58
CA ALA A 26 -18.01 -14.47 15.58
C ALA A 26 -18.31 -13.71 14.27
N GLY A 27 -18.09 -12.41 14.19
CA GLY A 27 -18.40 -11.62 12.99
C GLY A 27 -17.31 -11.60 11.91
N TRP A 28 -16.08 -11.96 12.26
CA TRP A 28 -14.93 -11.86 11.35
C TRP A 28 -14.44 -13.20 10.80
N VAL A 29 -14.91 -14.29 11.37
CA VAL A 29 -14.51 -15.65 10.96
C VAL A 29 -15.32 -16.16 9.76
N ALA A 30 -16.52 -15.63 9.53
CA ALA A 30 -17.39 -16.12 8.47
C ALA A 30 -16.82 -16.02 7.04
N PRO A 31 -16.19 -14.93 6.62
CA PRO A 31 -15.60 -14.86 5.29
C PRO A 31 -14.34 -15.75 5.13
N VAL A 32 -13.55 -15.92 6.21
CA VAL A 32 -12.35 -16.77 6.18
C VAL A 32 -12.71 -18.23 6.08
N VAL A 33 -13.77 -18.66 6.78
CA VAL A 33 -14.27 -20.06 6.70
C VAL A 33 -14.84 -20.35 5.31
N ALA A 34 -15.51 -19.38 4.68
CA ALA A 34 -15.99 -19.53 3.31
C ALA A 34 -14.84 -19.67 2.30
N GLY A 35 -13.77 -18.88 2.46
CA GLY A 35 -12.56 -18.98 1.64
C GLY A 35 -11.82 -20.32 1.82
N GLY A 36 -11.67 -20.78 3.05
CA GLY A 36 -11.04 -22.07 3.36
C GLY A 36 -11.84 -23.27 2.85
N LEU A 37 -13.17 -23.20 2.87
CA LEU A 37 -14.05 -24.25 2.31
C LEU A 37 -13.94 -24.34 0.78
N ILE A 38 -13.78 -23.21 0.09
CA ILE A 38 -13.61 -23.19 -1.37
C ILE A 38 -12.28 -23.85 -1.75
N VAL A 39 -11.19 -23.56 -1.04
CA VAL A 39 -9.87 -24.15 -1.29
C VAL A 39 -9.86 -25.65 -0.97
N GLY A 40 -10.50 -26.09 0.10
CA GLY A 40 -10.60 -27.52 0.45
C GLY A 40 -11.42 -28.34 -0.55
N ALA A 41 -12.44 -27.75 -1.20
CA ALA A 41 -13.25 -28.45 -2.20
C ALA A 41 -12.51 -28.62 -3.54
N VAL A 42 -11.59 -27.70 -3.89
CA VAL A 42 -10.84 -27.74 -5.15
C VAL A 42 -9.68 -28.74 -5.10
N ALA A 43 -9.04 -28.90 -3.94
CA ALA A 43 -7.94 -29.88 -3.77
C ALA A 43 -8.39 -31.35 -4.04
N ALA A 44 -9.67 -31.65 -3.94
CA ALA A 44 -10.21 -33.00 -4.16
C ALA A 44 -10.61 -33.29 -5.64
N GLY A 45 -10.60 -32.31 -6.55
CA GLY A 45 -11.16 -32.44 -7.91
C GLY A 45 -10.21 -32.19 -9.08
N GLY A 46 -8.91 -31.99 -8.85
CA GLY A 46 -7.96 -31.57 -9.89
C GLY A 46 -7.55 -32.66 -10.87
N VAL A 47 -8.00 -32.59 -12.12
CA VAL A 47 -7.49 -33.38 -13.25
C VAL A 47 -6.81 -32.45 -14.26
N LEU A 48 -5.55 -32.79 -14.58
CA LEU A 48 -4.61 -32.15 -15.47
C LEU A 48 -5.13 -31.87 -16.90
N LEU A 49 -4.87 -30.68 -17.41
CA LEU A 49 -4.64 -30.47 -18.85
C LEU A 49 -3.48 -29.49 -19.07
N ARG A 50 -2.41 -30.04 -19.65
CA ARG A 50 -1.18 -29.35 -20.03
C ARG A 50 -1.32 -28.81 -21.46
N ARG A 51 -1.14 -27.51 -21.70
CA ARG A 51 -0.80 -26.98 -23.02
C ARG A 51 0.24 -25.89 -22.91
N SER A 52 1.35 -26.13 -23.63
CA SER A 52 2.46 -25.21 -23.80
C SER A 52 2.15 -24.19 -24.90
N GLY A 53 2.34 -22.90 -24.65
CA GLY A 53 2.29 -21.85 -25.64
C GLY A 53 3.20 -20.69 -25.22
N GLU A 54 4.21 -20.37 -26.05
CA GLU A 54 5.10 -19.24 -25.84
C GLU A 54 4.36 -17.90 -26.00
N PRO A 55 4.63 -16.88 -25.15
CA PRO A 55 4.01 -15.57 -25.30
C PRO A 55 4.68 -14.75 -26.40
N SER A 56 3.93 -14.43 -27.44
CA SER A 56 4.31 -13.46 -28.47
C SER A 56 4.35 -12.05 -27.89
N ARG A 57 5.51 -11.42 -27.94
CA ARG A 57 5.67 -9.98 -27.67
C ARG A 57 5.07 -9.16 -28.80
N SER A 58 3.89 -8.61 -28.62
CA SER A 58 3.34 -7.55 -29.47
C SER A 58 3.94 -6.22 -29.03
N GLY A 59 4.76 -5.62 -29.87
CA GLY A 59 5.34 -4.31 -29.64
C GLY A 59 4.26 -3.22 -29.69
N ILE A 60 4.08 -2.51 -28.59
CA ILE A 60 3.46 -1.19 -28.57
C ILE A 60 4.63 -0.19 -28.49
N SER A 61 4.82 0.58 -29.57
CA SER A 61 5.70 1.74 -29.57
C SER A 61 5.01 2.81 -28.70
N GLY A 62 5.37 2.88 -27.43
CA GLY A 62 4.88 3.86 -26.49
C GLY A 62 6.07 4.45 -25.74
N SER A 63 5.98 5.74 -25.44
CA SER A 63 6.85 6.48 -24.53
C SER A 63 7.35 5.61 -23.36
N GLU A 64 8.62 5.72 -23.02
CA GLU A 64 9.15 5.05 -21.82
C GLU A 64 8.31 5.45 -20.62
N PRO A 65 7.85 4.47 -19.80
CA PRO A 65 7.04 4.79 -18.62
C PRO A 65 7.87 5.64 -17.66
N SER A 66 7.24 6.61 -17.02
CA SER A 66 7.87 7.44 -16.00
C SER A 66 8.45 6.58 -14.90
N THR A 67 9.69 6.83 -14.48
CA THR A 67 10.24 6.21 -13.29
C THR A 67 9.50 6.76 -12.07
N LEU A 68 8.87 5.88 -11.29
CA LEU A 68 8.18 6.25 -10.06
C LEU A 68 9.09 6.07 -8.85
N MET A 69 8.96 6.97 -7.90
CA MET A 69 9.70 6.92 -6.63
C MET A 69 8.81 7.31 -5.48
N LEU A 70 8.87 6.56 -4.38
CA LEU A 70 8.31 6.94 -3.10
C LEU A 70 9.25 7.95 -2.43
N LEU A 71 8.73 9.12 -2.08
CA LEU A 71 9.43 10.11 -1.26
C LEU A 71 8.75 10.19 0.11
N GLU A 72 9.45 9.78 1.15
CA GLU A 72 8.99 9.85 2.53
C GLU A 72 9.69 10.97 3.27
N LEU A 73 8.92 11.86 3.90
CA LEU A 73 9.43 12.75 4.93
C LEU A 73 9.25 12.09 6.29
N ARG A 74 10.35 11.70 6.93
CA ARG A 74 10.36 11.09 8.26
C ARG A 74 10.70 12.14 9.33
N SER A 75 9.85 12.28 10.33
CA SER A 75 10.07 13.17 11.46
C SER A 75 9.39 12.63 12.73
N GLU A 76 9.69 13.21 13.89
CA GLU A 76 9.03 12.89 15.17
C GLU A 76 7.52 13.09 15.12
N ALA A 77 7.01 13.99 14.27
CA ALA A 77 5.60 14.21 14.05
C ALA A 77 4.92 13.10 13.21
N GLY A 78 5.68 12.09 12.79
CA GLY A 78 5.27 10.96 11.96
C GLY A 78 5.64 11.12 10.48
N PRO A 79 5.46 10.08 9.68
CA PRO A 79 5.79 10.10 8.25
C PRO A 79 4.77 10.90 7.42
N LEU A 80 5.25 11.47 6.32
CA LEU A 80 4.45 12.00 5.22
C LEU A 80 4.97 11.42 3.91
N VAL A 81 4.07 11.08 3.01
CA VAL A 81 4.37 10.31 1.80
C VAL A 81 3.98 11.09 0.56
N ALA A 82 4.85 11.05 -0.45
CA ALA A 82 4.55 11.50 -1.80
C ALA A 82 5.09 10.47 -2.80
N VAL A 83 4.48 10.38 -3.98
CA VAL A 83 4.99 9.62 -5.12
C VAL A 83 5.40 10.59 -6.20
N VAL A 84 6.64 10.52 -6.61
CA VAL A 84 7.25 11.39 -7.62
C VAL A 84 7.43 10.59 -8.91
N GLY A 85 6.94 11.10 -10.02
CA GLY A 85 7.21 10.57 -11.34
C GLY A 85 8.19 11.47 -12.08
N SER A 86 9.29 10.89 -12.57
CA SER A 86 10.24 11.58 -13.45
C SER A 86 9.69 11.67 -14.86
N SER A 87 10.13 12.69 -15.56
CA SER A 87 9.62 13.11 -16.86
C SER A 87 9.74 12.08 -17.97
N GLY A 88 8.83 12.19 -18.84
CA GLY A 88 8.65 11.63 -20.15
C GLY A 88 7.46 12.32 -20.77
N THR A 89 6.62 11.59 -21.45
CA THR A 89 5.28 12.01 -21.80
C THR A 89 4.33 11.12 -21.01
N PRO A 90 3.62 11.58 -20.01
CA PRO A 90 3.27 12.98 -19.63
C PRO A 90 4.38 13.74 -18.86
N PRO A 91 4.18 15.07 -18.62
CA PRO A 91 5.15 15.86 -17.83
C PRO A 91 5.29 15.34 -16.39
N PRO A 92 6.40 15.69 -15.70
CA PRO A 92 6.63 15.21 -14.34
C PRO A 92 5.51 15.64 -13.40
N ALA A 93 5.19 14.80 -12.45
CA ALA A 93 4.14 15.06 -11.47
C ALA A 93 4.46 14.44 -10.12
N VAL A 94 3.81 15.00 -9.09
CA VAL A 94 3.93 14.53 -7.70
C VAL A 94 2.56 14.31 -7.11
N LEU A 95 2.37 13.15 -6.51
CA LEU A 95 1.14 12.76 -5.84
C LEU A 95 1.38 12.73 -4.32
N VAL A 96 0.77 13.64 -3.57
CA VAL A 96 0.84 13.64 -2.11
C VAL A 96 -0.22 12.71 -1.54
N VAL A 97 0.19 11.77 -0.69
CA VAL A 97 -0.68 10.71 -0.16
C VAL A 97 -0.98 11.00 1.32
N PRO A 98 -2.26 11.25 1.68
CA PRO A 98 -2.63 11.47 3.07
C PRO A 98 -2.40 10.23 3.93
N GLY A 99 -1.80 10.40 5.12
CA GLY A 99 -1.43 9.28 5.99
C GLY A 99 -2.61 8.48 6.55
N ASN A 100 -3.81 9.06 6.61
CA ASN A 100 -5.04 8.40 7.09
C ASN A 100 -5.84 7.69 5.98
N VAL A 101 -5.27 7.54 4.78
CA VAL A 101 -5.85 6.75 3.70
C VAL A 101 -5.71 5.27 4.05
N ARG A 102 -6.83 4.55 4.01
CA ARG A 102 -6.84 3.10 4.23
C ARG A 102 -6.22 2.37 3.04
N THR A 103 -5.43 1.37 3.33
CA THR A 103 -4.78 0.52 2.32
C THR A 103 -4.61 -0.90 2.87
N THR A 104 -4.47 -1.86 1.99
CA THR A 104 -4.01 -3.20 2.37
C THR A 104 -2.48 -3.20 2.36
N ILE A 105 -1.91 -3.53 3.50
CA ILE A 105 -0.46 -3.66 3.67
C ILE A 105 -0.12 -5.14 3.45
N PRO A 106 0.62 -5.49 2.38
CA PRO A 106 0.99 -6.88 2.11
C PRO A 106 1.65 -7.53 3.33
N GLY A 107 1.24 -8.74 3.65
CA GLY A 107 1.73 -9.49 4.81
C GLY A 107 1.14 -9.08 6.16
N GLN A 108 0.53 -7.90 6.28
CA GLN A 108 0.00 -7.37 7.55
C GLN A 108 -1.53 -7.12 7.53
N GLY A 109 -2.14 -7.07 6.35
CA GLY A 109 -3.57 -6.87 6.20
C GLY A 109 -3.97 -5.39 6.14
N ASP A 110 -5.16 -5.05 6.68
CA ASP A 110 -5.71 -3.71 6.61
C ASP A 110 -5.00 -2.73 7.54
N GLY A 111 -4.65 -1.58 6.99
CA GLY A 111 -4.01 -0.49 7.72
C GLY A 111 -4.24 0.87 7.05
N THR A 112 -3.38 1.82 7.35
CA THR A 112 -3.33 3.14 6.73
C THR A 112 -1.97 3.37 6.08
N VAL A 113 -1.88 4.38 5.22
CA VAL A 113 -0.60 4.82 4.64
C VAL A 113 0.40 5.20 5.73
N LYS A 114 -0.07 5.81 6.82
CA LYS A 114 0.78 6.10 7.98
C LYS A 114 1.34 4.82 8.61
N ASP A 115 0.50 3.79 8.78
CA ASP A 115 0.93 2.52 9.35
C ASP A 115 1.96 1.84 8.43
N ALA A 116 1.71 1.85 7.12
CA ALA A 116 2.67 1.36 6.13
C ALA A 116 4.02 2.09 6.19
N ALA A 117 4.01 3.42 6.31
CA ALA A 117 5.22 4.24 6.38
C ALA A 117 6.00 4.12 7.72
N LEU A 118 5.47 3.40 8.71
CA LEU A 118 6.19 3.02 9.94
C LEU A 118 6.94 1.69 9.81
N LEU A 119 6.70 0.95 8.73
CA LEU A 119 7.41 -0.28 8.39
C LEU A 119 8.77 0.02 7.73
N PRO A 120 9.62 -0.99 7.53
CA PRO A 120 10.78 -0.85 6.65
C PRO A 120 10.37 -0.31 5.28
N THR A 121 11.18 0.60 4.72
CA THR A 121 10.80 1.37 3.53
C THR A 121 10.42 0.51 2.31
N PRO A 122 11.02 -0.66 2.05
CA PRO A 122 10.55 -1.56 0.98
C PRO A 122 9.10 -2.01 1.17
N ALA A 123 8.68 -2.37 2.39
CA ALA A 123 7.29 -2.76 2.68
C ALA A 123 6.32 -1.58 2.54
N ALA A 124 6.74 -0.36 2.97
CA ALA A 124 5.99 0.86 2.71
C ALA A 124 5.80 1.10 1.21
N THR A 125 6.86 0.91 0.43
CA THR A 125 6.84 1.07 -1.03
C THR A 125 5.91 0.06 -1.70
N ALA A 126 5.92 -1.20 -1.26
CA ALA A 126 5.00 -2.23 -1.74
C ALA A 126 3.54 -1.87 -1.42
N ALA A 127 3.25 -1.36 -0.21
CA ALA A 127 1.90 -0.94 0.17
C ALA A 127 1.39 0.26 -0.67
N ILE A 128 2.25 1.23 -0.96
CA ILE A 128 1.92 2.37 -1.83
C ILE A 128 1.74 1.93 -3.28
N SER A 129 2.61 1.04 -3.79
CA SER A 129 2.46 0.44 -5.11
C SER A 129 1.12 -0.28 -5.25
N ASN A 130 0.77 -1.05 -4.23
CA ASN A 130 -0.52 -1.75 -4.15
C ASN A 130 -1.71 -0.80 -4.15
N LEU A 131 -1.64 0.27 -3.37
CA LEU A 131 -2.67 1.32 -3.32
C LEU A 131 -2.88 1.98 -4.68
N LEU A 132 -1.80 2.30 -5.38
CA LEU A 132 -1.85 2.97 -6.68
C LEU A 132 -2.20 2.03 -7.83
N GLY A 133 -2.01 0.72 -7.66
CA GLY A 133 -2.10 -0.26 -8.75
C GLY A 133 -0.99 -0.09 -9.80
N ALA A 134 0.15 0.47 -9.41
CA ALA A 134 1.33 0.68 -10.24
C ALA A 134 2.58 0.47 -9.39
N TRP A 135 3.56 -0.23 -9.94
CA TRP A 135 4.81 -0.48 -9.24
C TRP A 135 5.64 0.81 -9.07
N VAL A 136 6.09 1.06 -7.85
CA VAL A 136 6.99 2.15 -7.47
C VAL A 136 8.35 1.54 -7.16
N PRO A 137 9.31 1.50 -8.12
CA PRO A 137 10.54 0.72 -8.00
C PRO A 137 11.56 1.33 -7.04
N HIS A 138 11.49 2.64 -6.80
CA HIS A 138 12.49 3.37 -6.03
C HIS A 138 11.89 4.04 -4.80
N TYR A 139 12.72 4.29 -3.81
CA TYR A 139 12.35 5.07 -2.65
C TYR A 139 13.47 5.99 -2.17
N ALA A 140 13.07 7.08 -1.53
CA ALA A 140 13.96 7.98 -0.81
C ALA A 140 13.28 8.50 0.47
N VAL A 141 14.02 8.48 1.55
CA VAL A 141 13.60 9.02 2.84
C VAL A 141 14.40 10.27 3.13
N VAL A 142 13.72 11.35 3.45
CA VAL A 142 14.31 12.62 3.90
C VAL A 142 13.79 12.95 5.29
N ASP A 143 14.54 13.77 6.01
CA ASP A 143 14.06 14.42 7.22
C ASP A 143 13.96 15.95 7.05
N PRO A 144 13.36 16.68 7.99
CA PRO A 144 13.23 18.12 7.89
C PRO A 144 14.57 18.86 7.76
N ALA A 145 15.67 18.35 8.31
CA ALA A 145 16.97 19.00 8.22
C ALA A 145 17.58 18.87 6.82
N HIS A 146 17.49 17.67 6.22
CA HIS A 146 17.93 17.45 4.84
C HIS A 146 17.13 18.28 3.86
N VAL A 147 15.77 18.33 4.02
CA VAL A 147 14.92 19.23 3.21
C VAL A 147 15.33 20.67 3.35
N GLY A 148 15.60 21.15 4.60
CA GLY A 148 16.08 22.51 4.85
C GLY A 148 17.39 22.81 4.12
N ALA A 149 18.35 21.88 4.14
CA ALA A 149 19.62 22.05 3.42
C ALA A 149 19.43 22.14 1.90
N VAL A 150 18.50 21.39 1.33
CA VAL A 150 18.13 21.49 -0.10
C VAL A 150 17.50 22.86 -0.40
N VAL A 151 16.61 23.36 0.47
CA VAL A 151 16.00 24.69 0.36
C VAL A 151 17.06 25.78 0.38
N ASP A 152 18.02 25.73 1.29
CA ASP A 152 19.09 26.73 1.37
C ASP A 152 19.97 26.73 0.11
N ARG A 153 20.29 25.54 -0.44
CA ARG A 153 21.01 25.43 -1.72
C ARG A 153 20.22 25.97 -2.92
N ALA A 154 18.89 25.93 -2.86
CA ALA A 154 18.02 26.53 -3.87
C ALA A 154 17.90 28.06 -3.73
N GLY A 155 18.44 28.65 -2.67
CA GLY A 155 18.30 30.07 -2.37
C GLY A 155 17.00 30.46 -1.66
N GLY A 156 16.34 29.49 -1.04
CA GLY A 156 15.01 29.59 -0.42
C GLY A 156 13.89 29.14 -1.35
N ILE A 157 12.72 28.98 -0.77
CA ILE A 157 11.48 28.64 -1.50
C ILE A 157 10.32 29.56 -1.07
N ARG A 158 9.23 29.54 -1.84
CA ARG A 158 7.97 30.14 -1.40
C ARG A 158 7.16 29.08 -0.67
N LEU A 159 6.86 29.35 0.61
CA LEU A 159 5.95 28.54 1.42
C LEU A 159 4.76 29.39 1.81
N PHE A 160 3.55 29.03 1.39
CA PHE A 160 2.32 29.84 1.57
C PHE A 160 2.49 31.31 1.09
N ALA A 161 3.09 31.49 -0.09
CA ALA A 161 3.40 32.77 -0.71
C ALA A 161 4.49 33.62 -0.01
N GLU A 162 5.06 33.18 1.11
CA GLU A 162 6.17 33.84 1.80
C GLU A 162 7.51 33.19 1.40
N ALA A 163 8.55 34.02 1.23
CA ALA A 163 9.91 33.51 1.05
C ALA A 163 10.44 32.92 2.36
N LYS A 164 10.88 31.68 2.35
CA LYS A 164 11.41 30.98 3.52
C LYS A 164 12.75 30.34 3.21
N GLY A 165 13.67 30.44 4.18
CA GLY A 165 14.95 29.72 4.18
C GLY A 165 14.81 28.30 4.72
N GLY A 166 15.87 27.51 4.60
CA GLY A 166 15.87 26.11 5.01
C GLY A 166 15.53 25.86 6.46
N ALA A 167 16.05 26.69 7.37
CA ALA A 167 15.77 26.55 8.80
C ALA A 167 14.26 26.74 9.12
N GLU A 168 13.60 27.71 8.48
CA GLU A 168 12.17 27.97 8.68
C GLU A 168 11.31 26.84 8.10
N VAL A 169 11.65 26.33 6.91
CA VAL A 169 10.97 25.19 6.28
C VAL A 169 11.16 23.94 7.13
N ALA A 170 12.37 23.66 7.60
CA ALA A 170 12.63 22.53 8.46
C ALA A 170 11.86 22.61 9.78
N ALA A 171 11.70 23.79 10.37
CA ALA A 171 10.88 24.00 11.56
C ALA A 171 9.39 23.72 11.27
N ALA A 172 8.85 24.28 10.18
CA ALA A 172 7.45 24.06 9.79
C ALA A 172 7.13 22.58 9.51
N LEU A 173 8.07 21.81 8.95
CA LEU A 173 7.90 20.37 8.70
C LEU A 173 7.95 19.50 9.98
N ARG A 174 8.46 20.02 11.10
CA ARG A 174 8.43 19.37 12.41
C ARG A 174 7.14 19.63 13.18
N GLU A 175 6.37 20.63 12.81
CA GLU A 175 5.11 20.94 13.47
C GLU A 175 4.15 19.75 13.37
N THR A 176 3.30 19.61 14.38
CA THR A 176 2.23 18.62 14.41
C THR A 176 0.88 19.25 14.03
N GLY A 177 -0.09 18.44 13.65
CA GLY A 177 -1.45 18.90 13.41
C GLY A 177 -1.92 18.78 11.97
N PRO A 178 -3.16 19.23 11.69
CA PRO A 178 -3.83 18.97 10.42
C PRO A 178 -3.20 19.72 9.22
N ALA A 179 -2.53 20.84 9.47
CA ALA A 179 -1.88 21.62 8.41
C ALA A 179 -0.59 20.97 7.86
N ARG A 180 -0.05 19.96 8.55
CA ARG A 180 1.26 19.38 8.24
C ARG A 180 1.34 18.79 6.81
N LEU A 181 0.29 18.12 6.36
CA LEU A 181 0.24 17.59 4.99
C LEU A 181 0.23 18.72 3.96
N LEU A 182 -0.46 19.81 4.26
CA LEU A 182 -0.46 20.99 3.39
C LEU A 182 0.92 21.66 3.38
N THR A 183 1.58 21.79 4.54
CA THR A 183 2.97 22.31 4.62
C THR A 183 3.93 21.45 3.77
N TRP A 184 3.81 20.13 3.83
CA TRP A 184 4.60 19.23 2.99
C TRP A 184 4.34 19.44 1.51
N ARG A 185 3.06 19.49 1.11
CA ARG A 185 2.66 19.77 -0.27
C ARG A 185 3.24 21.11 -0.78
N GLU A 186 3.09 22.19 -0.01
CA GLU A 186 3.62 23.51 -0.38
C GLU A 186 5.14 23.53 -0.44
N THR A 187 5.82 22.77 0.46
CA THR A 187 7.27 22.60 0.39
C THR A 187 7.71 21.92 -0.91
N LEU A 188 7.01 20.86 -1.32
CA LEU A 188 7.29 20.18 -2.59
C LEU A 188 7.05 21.11 -3.78
N ILE A 189 5.95 21.87 -3.80
CA ILE A 189 5.68 22.88 -4.84
C ILE A 189 6.86 23.84 -4.92
N GLY A 190 7.24 24.46 -3.79
CA GLY A 190 8.34 25.43 -3.76
C GLY A 190 9.70 24.84 -4.21
N LEU A 191 10.01 23.60 -3.83
CA LEU A 191 11.25 22.95 -4.25
C LEU A 191 11.28 22.68 -5.77
N PHE A 192 10.18 22.20 -6.34
CA PHE A 192 10.10 21.90 -7.77
C PHE A 192 10.01 23.17 -8.63
N GLU A 193 9.35 24.22 -8.16
CA GLU A 193 9.34 25.54 -8.81
C GLU A 193 10.72 26.19 -8.80
N ALA A 194 11.45 26.06 -7.69
CA ALA A 194 12.83 26.58 -7.57
C ALA A 194 13.85 25.75 -8.37
N GLY A 195 13.49 24.61 -8.93
CA GLY A 195 14.40 23.71 -9.59
C GLY A 195 15.49 23.20 -8.64
N ALA A 196 15.10 22.82 -7.43
CA ALA A 196 16.02 22.42 -6.37
C ALA A 196 16.95 21.29 -6.82
N ARG A 197 18.23 21.41 -6.48
CA ARG A 197 19.25 20.42 -6.83
C ARG A 197 19.43 19.44 -5.68
N TRP A 198 19.11 18.20 -5.97
CA TRP A 198 19.29 17.07 -5.07
C TRP A 198 20.59 16.32 -5.36
N SER A 199 21.16 15.71 -4.36
CA SER A 199 22.36 14.88 -4.43
C SER A 199 22.13 13.58 -3.66
N ALA A 200 22.94 12.56 -3.94
CA ALA A 200 22.83 11.27 -3.26
C ALA A 200 22.99 11.35 -1.72
N GLY A 201 23.64 12.40 -1.21
CA GLY A 201 23.83 12.62 0.22
C GLY A 201 22.68 13.35 0.92
N ASP A 202 21.60 13.70 0.22
CA ASP A 202 20.46 14.41 0.79
C ASP A 202 19.39 13.48 1.39
N PHE A 203 19.62 12.16 1.37
CA PHE A 203 18.69 11.15 1.84
C PHE A 203 19.18 10.50 3.13
N VAL A 204 18.25 10.27 4.05
CA VAL A 204 18.49 9.49 5.27
C VAL A 204 18.56 8.00 4.92
N GLU A 205 17.73 7.56 3.97
CA GLU A 205 17.61 6.18 3.49
C GLU A 205 17.16 6.19 2.04
N THR A 206 17.68 5.30 1.19
CA THR A 206 17.28 5.15 -0.22
C THR A 206 17.79 3.81 -0.76
N ASP A 207 17.11 3.26 -1.77
CA ASP A 207 17.61 2.11 -2.54
C ASP A 207 18.79 2.50 -3.46
N ASP A 208 18.68 3.65 -4.14
CA ASP A 208 19.76 4.26 -4.95
C ASP A 208 19.68 5.79 -4.91
N GLY A 209 20.59 6.40 -4.15
CA GLY A 209 20.61 7.86 -3.97
C GLY A 209 20.88 8.64 -5.26
N ARG A 210 21.54 8.06 -6.27
CA ARG A 210 21.76 8.72 -7.55
C ARG A 210 20.48 8.74 -8.38
N VAL A 211 19.77 7.61 -8.42
CA VAL A 211 18.46 7.51 -9.07
C VAL A 211 17.47 8.43 -8.38
N ALA A 212 17.40 8.42 -7.05
CA ALA A 212 16.53 9.28 -6.28
C ALA A 212 16.78 10.77 -6.58
N ALA A 213 18.05 11.21 -6.56
CA ALA A 213 18.40 12.59 -6.91
C ALA A 213 18.01 12.92 -8.38
N ALA A 214 18.25 12.00 -9.32
CA ALA A 214 17.90 12.21 -10.73
C ALA A 214 16.39 12.35 -10.93
N VAL A 215 15.58 11.53 -10.26
CA VAL A 215 14.10 11.59 -10.30
C VAL A 215 13.62 12.93 -9.77
N LEU A 216 14.14 13.39 -8.62
CA LEU A 216 13.73 14.68 -8.03
C LEU A 216 14.18 15.89 -8.86
N ILE A 217 15.36 15.84 -9.48
CA ILE A 217 15.80 16.90 -10.40
C ILE A 217 14.93 16.91 -11.67
N ALA A 218 14.62 15.74 -12.22
CA ALA A 218 13.76 15.61 -13.39
C ALA A 218 12.30 16.06 -13.11
N ALA A 219 11.89 16.06 -11.85
CA ALA A 219 10.58 16.55 -11.42
C ALA A 219 10.50 18.09 -11.30
N ALA A 220 11.53 18.85 -11.71
CA ALA A 220 11.46 20.31 -11.72
C ALA A 220 10.25 20.79 -12.54
N GLY A 221 9.45 21.71 -11.94
CA GLY A 221 8.21 22.19 -12.53
C GLY A 221 7.02 21.22 -12.44
N ALA A 222 7.17 20.11 -11.70
CA ALA A 222 6.11 19.12 -11.54
C ALA A 222 4.85 19.69 -10.90
N ALA A 223 3.70 19.27 -11.41
CA ALA A 223 2.42 19.53 -10.75
C ALA A 223 2.30 18.67 -9.49
N VAL A 224 2.04 19.30 -8.34
CA VAL A 224 1.85 18.61 -7.06
C VAL A 224 0.35 18.54 -6.73
N GLN A 225 -0.19 17.33 -6.66
CA GLN A 225 -1.62 17.11 -6.45
C GLN A 225 -1.85 16.06 -5.34
N PRO A 226 -2.99 16.11 -4.63
CA PRO A 226 -3.35 15.09 -3.66
C PRO A 226 -3.84 13.82 -4.34
N LEU A 227 -3.66 12.67 -3.67
CA LEU A 227 -4.31 11.41 -4.04
C LEU A 227 -5.85 11.58 -3.99
N PRO A 228 -6.61 11.18 -5.02
CA PRO A 228 -8.06 11.13 -4.96
C PRO A 228 -8.54 10.18 -3.86
N THR A 229 -9.39 10.70 -2.98
CA THR A 229 -9.92 9.95 -1.84
C THR A 229 -11.39 10.25 -1.59
N VAL A 230 -12.11 9.28 -1.04
CA VAL A 230 -13.47 9.43 -0.53
C VAL A 230 -13.47 9.33 0.99
N THR A 231 -14.21 10.19 1.66
CA THR A 231 -14.41 10.11 3.10
C THR A 231 -15.43 9.02 3.40
N VAL A 232 -15.02 8.01 4.17
CA VAL A 232 -15.91 6.91 4.59
C VAL A 232 -16.58 7.24 5.93
N ILE A 233 -15.78 7.71 6.88
CA ILE A 233 -16.21 8.23 8.19
C ILE A 233 -15.28 9.40 8.54
N PRO A 234 -15.67 10.30 9.46
CA PRO A 234 -14.79 11.38 9.89
C PRO A 234 -13.43 10.86 10.34
N GLY A 235 -12.35 11.37 9.70
CA GLY A 235 -10.96 10.99 10.01
C GLY A 235 -10.43 9.76 9.25
N ALA A 236 -11.25 9.01 8.50
CA ALA A 236 -10.80 7.90 7.68
C ALA A 236 -11.10 8.13 6.20
N LEU A 237 -10.06 8.09 5.39
CA LEU A 237 -10.13 8.22 3.93
C LEU A 237 -9.98 6.83 3.29
N ARG A 238 -10.68 6.62 2.20
CA ARG A 238 -10.49 5.48 1.30
C ARG A 238 -9.95 6.00 -0.03
N PRO A 239 -9.04 5.29 -0.71
CA PRO A 239 -8.65 5.63 -2.08
C PRO A 239 -9.88 5.63 -2.98
N ASP A 240 -9.94 6.58 -3.89
CA ASP A 240 -10.93 6.54 -4.96
C ASP A 240 -10.42 5.63 -6.08
N TYR A 241 -10.71 4.34 -5.95
CA TYR A 241 -10.25 3.33 -6.89
C TYR A 241 -10.87 3.44 -8.30
N GLU A 242 -11.88 4.28 -8.49
CA GLU A 242 -12.43 4.58 -9.81
C GLU A 242 -11.59 5.66 -10.52
N LEU A 243 -11.07 6.64 -9.78
CA LEU A 243 -10.28 7.74 -10.33
C LEU A 243 -8.78 7.46 -10.40
N ILE A 244 -8.24 6.62 -9.52
CA ILE A 244 -6.79 6.35 -9.43
C ILE A 244 -6.23 5.76 -10.73
N PRO A 245 -6.82 4.77 -11.40
CA PRO A 245 -6.28 4.22 -12.65
C PRO A 245 -6.12 5.28 -13.73
N ASP A 246 -7.15 6.09 -13.95
CA ASP A 246 -7.10 7.20 -14.92
C ASP A 246 -6.06 8.26 -14.53
N LEU A 247 -5.94 8.54 -13.24
CA LEU A 247 -4.93 9.45 -12.73
C LEU A 247 -3.52 8.92 -13.04
N MET A 248 -3.26 7.64 -12.75
CA MET A 248 -1.96 7.02 -12.97
C MET A 248 -1.56 7.04 -14.46
N VAL A 249 -2.53 6.76 -15.35
CA VAL A 249 -2.30 6.87 -16.81
C VAL A 249 -1.95 8.30 -17.21
N ARG A 250 -2.78 9.27 -16.83
CA ARG A 250 -2.61 10.67 -17.26
C ARG A 250 -1.40 11.34 -16.63
N THR A 251 -1.07 10.95 -15.42
CA THR A 251 -0.05 11.63 -14.61
C THR A 251 1.31 10.97 -14.75
N PHE A 252 1.36 9.66 -14.89
CA PHE A 252 2.62 8.91 -14.89
C PHE A 252 2.81 8.01 -16.12
N GLY A 253 1.85 8.01 -17.06
CA GLY A 253 1.92 7.13 -18.23
C GLY A 253 1.83 5.64 -17.88
N ALA A 254 1.30 5.30 -16.71
CA ALA A 254 1.10 3.92 -16.32
C ALA A 254 0.14 3.20 -17.30
N PRO A 255 0.33 1.90 -17.57
CA PRO A 255 -0.58 1.17 -18.44
C PRO A 255 -2.01 1.17 -17.86
N HIS A 256 -3.00 1.48 -18.71
CA HIS A 256 -4.40 1.45 -18.32
C HIS A 256 -4.90 0.00 -18.34
N GLN A 257 -4.61 -0.72 -17.28
CA GLN A 257 -5.23 -2.02 -17.02
C GLN A 257 -5.79 -2.02 -15.60
N PRO A 258 -7.11 -2.33 -15.41
CA PRO A 258 -7.61 -2.53 -14.08
C PRO A 258 -6.81 -3.67 -13.43
N PRO A 259 -6.23 -3.45 -12.26
CA PRO A 259 -5.40 -4.46 -11.62
C PRO A 259 -6.27 -5.68 -11.27
N VAL A 260 -5.76 -6.86 -11.54
CA VAL A 260 -6.36 -8.12 -11.10
C VAL A 260 -6.30 -8.18 -9.57
N ARG A 261 -7.45 -8.34 -8.92
CA ARG A 261 -7.56 -8.39 -7.46
C ARG A 261 -7.06 -9.73 -6.94
N LEU A 262 -6.06 -9.70 -6.08
CA LEU A 262 -5.37 -10.88 -5.59
C LEU A 262 -5.54 -11.03 -4.08
N ILE A 263 -5.87 -12.24 -3.63
CA ILE A 263 -5.85 -12.65 -2.23
C ILE A 263 -4.62 -13.52 -2.01
N ILE A 264 -3.84 -13.23 -0.96
CA ILE A 264 -2.72 -14.06 -0.52
C ILE A 264 -3.10 -14.73 0.79
N LEU A 265 -2.99 -16.05 0.84
CA LEU A 265 -3.18 -16.87 2.03
C LEU A 265 -1.85 -17.54 2.37
N ASN A 266 -1.26 -17.19 3.49
CA ASN A 266 -0.06 -17.84 3.99
C ASN A 266 -0.43 -19.20 4.59
N GLY A 267 -0.09 -20.28 3.90
CA GLY A 267 -0.30 -21.68 4.31
C GLY A 267 0.93 -22.33 4.91
N THR A 268 2.06 -21.60 5.06
CA THR A 268 3.30 -22.10 5.65
C THR A 268 3.46 -21.75 7.13
N GLY A 269 2.79 -20.64 7.56
CA GLY A 269 2.97 -20.09 8.90
C GLY A 269 4.26 -19.24 9.06
N GLU A 270 5.15 -19.21 8.08
CA GLU A 270 6.36 -18.40 8.14
C GLU A 270 6.03 -16.90 7.99
N PRO A 271 6.57 -16.03 8.86
CA PRO A 271 6.41 -14.58 8.72
C PRO A 271 7.03 -14.04 7.42
N GLY A 272 6.44 -12.98 6.84
CA GLY A 272 6.97 -12.29 5.67
C GLY A 272 6.61 -12.92 4.31
N VAL A 273 6.00 -14.10 4.28
CA VAL A 273 5.63 -14.79 3.04
C VAL A 273 4.66 -13.96 2.21
N GLY A 274 3.65 -13.34 2.84
CA GLY A 274 2.69 -12.48 2.14
C GLY A 274 3.35 -11.26 1.49
N GLU A 275 4.34 -10.67 2.15
CA GLU A 275 5.15 -9.54 1.63
C GLU A 275 5.99 -9.99 0.44
N SER A 276 6.70 -11.11 0.56
CA SER A 276 7.53 -11.66 -0.50
C SER A 276 6.73 -12.00 -1.77
N VAL A 277 5.53 -12.59 -1.62
CA VAL A 277 4.63 -12.83 -2.75
C VAL A 277 4.17 -11.52 -3.37
N ALA A 278 3.77 -10.53 -2.56
CA ALA A 278 3.31 -9.23 -3.05
C ALA A 278 4.37 -8.50 -3.86
N GLU A 279 5.63 -8.52 -3.42
CA GLU A 279 6.77 -7.92 -4.13
C GLU A 279 6.96 -8.52 -5.54
N ARG A 280 6.64 -9.80 -5.72
CA ARG A 280 6.74 -10.46 -7.04
C ARG A 280 5.55 -10.15 -7.96
N VAL A 281 4.33 -10.03 -7.40
CA VAL A 281 3.12 -9.95 -8.22
C VAL A 281 2.65 -8.51 -8.49
N ILE A 282 2.85 -7.57 -7.57
CA ILE A 282 2.42 -6.17 -7.74
C ILE A 282 3.05 -5.52 -8.98
N PRO A 283 4.36 -5.70 -9.29
CA PRO A 283 4.97 -5.13 -10.49
C PRO A 283 4.32 -5.59 -11.81
N SER A 284 3.63 -6.72 -11.78
CA SER A 284 2.97 -7.34 -12.94
C SER A 284 1.48 -7.03 -13.06
N GLY A 285 0.99 -5.99 -12.32
CA GLY A 285 -0.36 -5.48 -12.45
C GLY A 285 -1.40 -6.17 -11.54
N PHE A 286 -0.94 -6.88 -10.51
CA PHE A 286 -1.84 -7.38 -9.47
C PHE A 286 -2.02 -6.36 -8.36
N ARG A 287 -3.23 -6.33 -7.77
CA ARG A 287 -3.54 -5.59 -6.55
C ARG A 287 -3.89 -6.57 -5.43
N VAL A 288 -3.12 -6.59 -4.38
CA VAL A 288 -3.41 -7.39 -3.19
C VAL A 288 -4.56 -6.74 -2.43
N VAL A 289 -5.70 -7.40 -2.38
CA VAL A 289 -6.91 -6.94 -1.68
C VAL A 289 -7.06 -7.57 -0.30
N ALA A 290 -6.37 -8.68 -0.06
CA ALA A 290 -6.24 -9.28 1.26
C ALA A 290 -4.93 -10.08 1.35
N SER A 291 -4.27 -10.01 2.50
CA SER A 291 -3.11 -10.84 2.83
C SER A 291 -3.33 -11.38 4.24
N LEU A 292 -3.59 -12.67 4.34
CA LEU A 292 -4.08 -13.33 5.54
C LEU A 292 -3.36 -14.66 5.76
N ASN A 293 -3.47 -15.22 6.95
CA ASN A 293 -3.09 -16.62 7.19
C ASN A 293 -4.16 -17.57 6.64
N ALA A 294 -3.73 -18.70 6.11
CA ALA A 294 -4.64 -19.80 5.79
C ALA A 294 -5.25 -20.40 7.08
N SER A 295 -6.25 -21.26 6.92
CA SER A 295 -6.88 -21.93 8.05
C SER A 295 -5.96 -22.94 8.75
N THR A 296 -4.99 -23.47 8.01
CA THR A 296 -3.92 -24.37 8.50
C THR A 296 -2.58 -23.94 7.90
N PHE A 297 -1.49 -24.42 8.47
CA PHE A 297 -0.12 -24.08 8.04
C PHE A 297 0.65 -25.33 7.54
N ASP A 298 -0.04 -26.33 7.05
CA ASP A 298 0.48 -27.61 6.60
C ASP A 298 0.37 -27.81 5.07
N HIS A 299 0.36 -26.70 4.33
CA HIS A 299 0.26 -26.76 2.87
C HIS A 299 1.64 -26.99 2.25
N GLU A 300 1.85 -28.17 1.67
CA GLU A 300 3.10 -28.55 1.02
C GLU A 300 3.28 -27.83 -0.33
N GLU A 301 2.18 -27.67 -1.10
CA GLU A 301 2.18 -27.10 -2.45
C GLU A 301 1.43 -25.76 -2.50
N THR A 302 2.00 -24.82 -3.22
CA THR A 302 1.35 -23.55 -3.55
C THR A 302 0.22 -23.78 -4.55
N LEU A 303 -0.97 -23.23 -4.26
CA LEU A 303 -2.13 -23.32 -5.13
C LEU A 303 -2.55 -21.91 -5.57
N VAL A 304 -2.68 -21.71 -6.87
CA VAL A 304 -3.18 -20.46 -7.46
C VAL A 304 -4.56 -20.71 -8.05
N VAL A 305 -5.58 -20.07 -7.47
CA VAL A 305 -6.98 -20.33 -7.81
C VAL A 305 -7.57 -19.14 -8.56
N ALA A 306 -7.96 -19.33 -9.81
CA ALA A 306 -8.80 -18.39 -10.55
C ALA A 306 -10.25 -18.52 -10.09
N THR A 307 -10.96 -17.41 -9.86
CA THR A 307 -12.36 -17.43 -9.44
C THR A 307 -13.33 -17.64 -10.61
N SER A 308 -12.87 -17.49 -11.85
CA SER A 308 -13.60 -17.78 -13.09
C SER A 308 -12.62 -18.04 -14.23
N GLU A 309 -13.10 -18.59 -15.35
CA GLU A 309 -12.31 -18.81 -16.58
C GLU A 309 -11.66 -17.51 -17.08
N GLU A 310 -12.30 -16.35 -16.91
CA GLU A 310 -11.77 -15.05 -17.28
C GLU A 310 -10.43 -14.74 -16.61
N PHE A 311 -10.19 -15.26 -15.41
CA PHE A 311 -8.98 -14.99 -14.62
C PHE A 311 -7.95 -16.13 -14.65
N GLU A 312 -8.15 -17.19 -15.45
CA GLU A 312 -7.19 -18.31 -15.58
C GLU A 312 -5.82 -17.82 -16.10
N GLU A 313 -5.82 -16.96 -17.11
CA GLU A 313 -4.57 -16.39 -17.63
C GLU A 313 -3.83 -15.56 -16.56
N ALA A 314 -4.58 -14.82 -15.75
CA ALA A 314 -3.99 -14.06 -14.64
C ALA A 314 -3.43 -15.00 -13.57
N ALA A 315 -4.12 -16.11 -13.25
CA ALA A 315 -3.64 -17.10 -12.31
C ALA A 315 -2.35 -17.79 -12.82
N GLU A 316 -2.27 -18.12 -14.11
CA GLU A 316 -1.04 -18.67 -14.72
C GLU A 316 0.11 -17.65 -14.69
N ARG A 317 -0.15 -16.36 -14.92
CA ARG A 317 0.86 -15.32 -14.76
C ARG A 317 1.35 -15.24 -13.32
N ALA A 318 0.43 -15.25 -12.34
CA ALA A 318 0.80 -15.24 -10.93
C ALA A 318 1.67 -16.44 -10.56
N ARG A 319 1.28 -17.64 -10.96
CA ARG A 319 2.07 -18.87 -10.77
C ARG A 319 3.47 -18.76 -11.41
N ALA A 320 3.55 -18.26 -12.64
CA ALA A 320 4.82 -18.08 -13.32
C ALA A 320 5.76 -17.09 -12.60
N LEU A 321 5.21 -16.03 -11.99
CA LEU A 321 5.97 -15.08 -11.17
C LEU A 321 6.49 -15.71 -9.88
N LEU A 322 5.72 -16.62 -9.29
CA LEU A 322 6.15 -17.35 -8.08
C LEU A 322 7.20 -18.41 -8.41
N GLY A 323 7.16 -18.98 -9.60
CA GLY A 323 8.05 -20.07 -10.03
C GLY A 323 7.65 -21.46 -9.53
N VAL A 324 6.62 -21.54 -8.68
CA VAL A 324 6.13 -22.77 -8.05
C VAL A 324 4.60 -22.84 -8.10
N GLY A 325 4.07 -23.99 -7.70
CA GLY A 325 2.64 -24.20 -7.51
C GLY A 325 1.87 -24.65 -8.75
N THR A 326 0.59 -24.89 -8.55
CA THR A 326 -0.38 -25.35 -9.55
C THR A 326 -1.51 -24.35 -9.69
N VAL A 327 -2.11 -24.27 -10.90
CA VAL A 327 -3.28 -23.43 -11.14
C VAL A 327 -4.56 -24.27 -11.15
N SER A 328 -5.61 -23.74 -10.55
CA SER A 328 -6.94 -24.33 -10.56
C SER A 328 -7.99 -23.23 -10.76
N ALA A 329 -9.12 -23.60 -11.38
CA ALA A 329 -10.29 -22.74 -11.47
C ALA A 329 -11.36 -23.21 -10.49
N SER A 330 -11.89 -22.30 -9.66
CA SER A 330 -12.93 -22.66 -8.70
C SER A 330 -14.34 -22.62 -9.29
N GLY A 331 -14.54 -21.86 -10.37
CA GLY A 331 -15.87 -21.62 -10.95
C GLY A 331 -16.84 -20.86 -10.02
N VAL A 332 -16.40 -20.46 -8.83
CA VAL A 332 -17.22 -19.73 -7.85
C VAL A 332 -16.57 -18.38 -7.55
N PRO A 333 -17.16 -17.26 -8.01
CA PRO A 333 -16.66 -15.94 -7.70
C PRO A 333 -16.67 -15.67 -6.19
N SER A 334 -15.52 -15.31 -5.62
CA SER A 334 -15.42 -14.98 -4.19
C SER A 334 -16.00 -13.60 -3.86
N GLY A 335 -16.18 -12.74 -4.87
CA GLY A 335 -16.57 -11.35 -4.70
C GLY A 335 -15.49 -10.43 -4.10
N LEU A 336 -14.45 -11.01 -3.48
CA LEU A 336 -13.35 -10.29 -2.85
C LEU A 336 -12.14 -10.16 -3.78
N GLY A 337 -11.69 -11.26 -4.37
CA GLY A 337 -10.55 -11.30 -5.29
C GLY A 337 -10.90 -12.05 -6.57
N ASP A 338 -10.11 -11.84 -7.58
CA ASP A 338 -10.20 -12.47 -8.89
C ASP A 338 -9.31 -13.72 -8.96
N VAL A 339 -8.17 -13.66 -8.24
CA VAL A 339 -7.22 -14.76 -8.06
C VAL A 339 -6.89 -14.91 -6.58
N THR A 340 -6.76 -16.14 -6.11
CA THR A 340 -6.28 -16.45 -4.75
C THR A 340 -5.02 -17.29 -4.83
N ILE A 341 -3.98 -16.89 -4.11
CA ILE A 341 -2.75 -17.66 -3.92
C ILE A 341 -2.78 -18.22 -2.51
N LEU A 342 -2.81 -19.54 -2.38
CA LEU A 342 -2.51 -20.26 -1.14
C LEU A 342 -1.06 -20.69 -1.22
N VAL A 343 -0.20 -20.08 -0.40
CA VAL A 343 1.24 -20.32 -0.42
C VAL A 343 1.56 -21.57 0.38
N GLY A 344 2.26 -22.52 -0.23
CA GLY A 344 2.75 -23.73 0.38
C GLY A 344 4.26 -23.69 0.66
N GLU A 345 4.78 -24.76 1.27
CA GLU A 345 6.20 -24.90 1.63
C GLU A 345 7.13 -24.92 0.40
N ASP A 346 6.63 -25.37 -0.75
CA ASP A 346 7.37 -25.33 -2.02
C ASP A 346 7.86 -23.93 -2.40
N TYR A 347 7.14 -22.88 -1.99
CA TYR A 347 7.54 -21.49 -2.21
C TYR A 347 8.77 -21.08 -1.37
N LEU A 348 8.96 -21.68 -0.19
CA LEU A 348 10.08 -21.40 0.69
C LEU A 348 11.36 -22.13 0.23
N ASN A 349 11.22 -23.20 -0.54
CA ASN A 349 12.28 -24.09 -0.97
C ASN A 349 12.74 -23.84 -2.42
N GLY A 350 12.07 -22.97 -3.17
CA GLY A 350 12.34 -22.58 -4.56
C GLY A 350 12.99 -21.22 -4.65
#